data_cf1fa6ae7795f024205960e311bcd82c
#
_entry.id   cf1fa6ae7795f024205960e311bcd82c
#
_cell.length_a   1.000
_cell.length_b   1.000
_cell.length_c   1.000
_cell.angle_alpha   90.00
_cell.angle_beta   90.00
_cell.angle_gamma   90.00
#
_symmetry.space_group_name_H-M   'P 1'
#
loop_
_entity.id
_entity.type
_entity.pdbx_description
1 polymer ?
#
loop_
_entity_poly.entity_id
_entity_poly.type
_entity_poly.pdbx_seq_one_letter_code
_entity_poly.pdbx_strand_id
1 'polypeptide(L)'
;MPIFVVEYAYTPETSSGRDDHRTDHRAWLRELERRKILRSSSPLADHSGTTMIVEGADKLSVERLFAHDPFALAHLIERVHVEEWVAGT
;
A
#
# COMPACT_ATOMS: atom_id res chain seq x y z
N MET A 1 3.57 -16.46 -8.09
CA MET A 1 4.48 -15.52 -7.41
C MET A 1 4.15 -15.47 -5.94
N PRO A 2 5.13 -15.20 -5.07
CA PRO A 2 4.86 -14.99 -3.65
C PRO A 2 3.83 -13.90 -3.40
N ILE A 3 3.14 -14.02 -2.28
CA ILE A 3 2.12 -13.07 -1.83
C ILE A 3 2.70 -12.29 -0.65
N PHE A 4 2.48 -10.99 -0.64
CA PHE A 4 2.95 -10.11 0.42
C PHE A 4 1.80 -9.32 1.01
N VAL A 5 1.90 -9.04 2.31
CA VAL A 5 1.02 -8.09 2.99
C VAL A 5 1.78 -6.78 3.09
N VAL A 6 1.19 -5.71 2.62
CA VAL A 6 1.72 -4.35 2.74
C VAL A 6 0.80 -3.58 3.67
N GLU A 7 1.35 -3.07 4.78
CA GLU A 7 0.59 -2.33 5.77
C GLU A 7 1.09 -0.90 5.82
N TYR A 8 0.17 0.05 5.66
CA TYR A 8 0.43 1.48 5.84
C TYR A 8 -0.10 1.93 7.19
N ALA A 9 0.70 2.72 7.91
CA ALA A 9 0.23 3.43 9.08
C ALA A 9 0.21 4.93 8.78
N TYR A 10 -0.89 5.59 9.16
CA TYR A 10 -1.09 7.02 8.94
C TYR A 10 -1.20 7.75 10.27
N THR A 11 -0.87 9.04 10.27
CA THR A 11 -1.15 9.94 11.39
C THR A 11 -2.19 10.98 11.00
N PRO A 12 -2.93 11.55 11.98
CA PRO A 12 -3.89 12.62 11.68
C PRO A 12 -3.25 13.86 11.06
N GLU A 13 -1.98 14.15 11.37
CA GLU A 13 -1.27 15.33 10.89
C GLU A 13 -1.17 15.38 9.37
N THR A 14 -1.16 14.24 8.68
CA THR A 14 -1.06 14.19 7.22
C THR A 14 -2.39 13.92 6.54
N SER A 15 -3.50 13.96 7.27
CA SER A 15 -4.83 13.62 6.75
C SER A 15 -5.25 14.51 5.57
N SER A 16 -5.04 15.83 5.68
CA SER A 16 -5.42 16.73 4.58
C SER A 16 -4.57 16.50 3.33
N GLY A 17 -3.30 16.19 3.50
CA GLY A 17 -2.42 15.83 2.38
C GLY A 17 -2.89 14.56 1.68
N ARG A 18 -3.34 13.55 2.44
CA ARG A 18 -3.90 12.35 1.84
C ARG A 18 -5.19 12.65 1.09
N ASP A 19 -6.04 13.53 1.61
CA ASP A 19 -7.25 13.94 0.89
C ASP A 19 -6.89 14.57 -0.46
N ASP A 20 -5.88 15.42 -0.49
CA ASP A 20 -5.43 16.11 -1.71
C ASP A 20 -4.84 15.14 -2.74
N HIS A 21 -4.20 14.07 -2.30
CA HIS A 21 -3.53 13.10 -3.16
C HIS A 21 -4.32 11.81 -3.38
N ARG A 22 -5.53 11.72 -2.84
CA ARG A 22 -6.30 10.45 -2.85
C ARG A 22 -6.67 10.00 -4.25
N THR A 23 -7.02 10.92 -5.13
CA THR A 23 -7.38 10.59 -6.52
C THR A 23 -6.19 9.92 -7.22
N ASP A 24 -4.99 10.47 -7.08
CA ASP A 24 -3.78 9.92 -7.69
C ASP A 24 -3.40 8.58 -7.05
N HIS A 25 -3.50 8.49 -5.72
CA HIS A 25 -3.24 7.25 -4.99
C HIS A 25 -4.16 6.12 -5.47
N ARG A 26 -5.46 6.40 -5.59
CA ARG A 26 -6.44 5.41 -6.06
C ARG A 26 -6.20 5.01 -7.50
N ALA A 27 -5.81 5.95 -8.36
CA ALA A 27 -5.49 5.66 -9.75
C ALA A 27 -4.27 4.73 -9.85
N TRP A 28 -3.26 4.97 -9.01
CA TRP A 28 -2.06 4.13 -8.93
C TRP A 28 -2.42 2.71 -8.46
N LEU A 29 -3.27 2.57 -7.43
CA LEU A 29 -3.73 1.26 -6.96
C LEU A 29 -4.53 0.51 -8.03
N ARG A 30 -5.42 1.22 -8.76
CA ARG A 30 -6.20 0.59 -9.84
C ARG A 30 -5.30 0.08 -10.95
N GLU A 31 -4.20 0.77 -11.25
CA GLU A 31 -3.24 0.30 -12.24
C GLU A 31 -2.56 -0.99 -11.77
N LEU A 32 -2.20 -1.09 -10.50
CA LEU A 32 -1.64 -2.32 -9.94
C LEU A 32 -2.66 -3.46 -9.96
N GLU A 33 -3.93 -3.15 -9.70
CA GLU A 33 -5.00 -4.14 -9.78
C GLU A 33 -5.18 -4.64 -11.21
N ARG A 34 -5.20 -3.73 -12.19
CA ARG A 34 -5.28 -4.08 -13.61
C ARG A 34 -4.13 -4.98 -14.04
N ARG A 35 -2.92 -4.74 -13.52
CA ARG A 35 -1.73 -5.55 -13.78
C ARG A 35 -1.69 -6.84 -12.97
N LYS A 36 -2.71 -7.11 -12.15
CA LYS A 36 -2.83 -8.28 -11.28
C LYS A 36 -1.73 -8.36 -10.23
N ILE A 37 -1.16 -7.23 -9.84
CA ILE A 37 -0.22 -7.12 -8.74
C ILE A 37 -0.98 -6.95 -7.43
N LEU A 38 -1.91 -5.99 -7.37
CA LEU A 38 -2.75 -5.76 -6.21
C LEU A 38 -3.95 -6.70 -6.22
N ARG A 39 -4.10 -7.52 -5.18
CA ARG A 39 -5.23 -8.43 -5.03
C ARG A 39 -6.36 -7.84 -4.20
N SER A 40 -6.02 -7.10 -3.15
CA SER A 40 -7.02 -6.46 -2.30
C SER A 40 -6.41 -5.26 -1.58
N SER A 41 -7.27 -4.34 -1.19
CA SER A 41 -6.90 -3.18 -0.40
C SER A 41 -8.02 -2.93 0.61
N SER A 42 -7.68 -2.88 1.89
CA SER A 42 -8.65 -2.78 2.99
C SER A 42 -8.22 -1.67 3.93
N PRO A 43 -8.79 -0.46 3.79
CA PRO A 43 -8.54 0.61 4.76
C PRO A 43 -9.13 0.25 6.12
N LEU A 44 -8.43 0.64 7.19
CA LEU A 44 -8.95 0.47 8.54
C LEU A 44 -10.11 1.42 8.80
N ALA A 45 -11.09 0.98 9.59
CA ALA A 45 -12.30 1.74 9.85
C ALA A 45 -12.02 3.09 10.53
N ASP A 46 -10.96 3.16 11.33
CA ASP A 46 -10.56 4.39 12.05
C ASP A 46 -9.62 5.30 11.23
N HIS A 47 -9.39 4.96 9.96
CA HIS A 47 -8.51 5.71 9.05
C HIS A 47 -7.05 5.78 9.49
N SER A 48 -6.60 4.90 10.38
CA SER A 48 -5.21 4.88 10.88
C SER A 48 -4.24 4.14 9.96
N GLY A 49 -4.74 3.51 8.91
CA GLY A 49 -3.90 2.77 7.99
C GLY A 49 -4.70 1.98 6.97
N THR A 50 -3.97 1.18 6.20
CA THR A 50 -4.60 0.28 5.22
C THR A 50 -3.74 -0.98 5.09
N THR A 51 -4.39 -2.09 4.77
CA THR A 51 -3.73 -3.36 4.52
C THR A 51 -3.99 -3.77 3.08
N MET A 52 -2.92 -4.12 2.37
CA MET A 52 -3.00 -4.52 0.97
C MET A 52 -2.36 -5.88 0.79
N ILE A 53 -2.95 -6.69 -0.09
CA ILE A 53 -2.42 -8.00 -0.45
C ILE A 53 -1.92 -7.89 -1.89
N VAL A 54 -0.64 -8.20 -2.10
CA VAL A 54 0.00 -8.02 -3.41
C VAL A 54 0.83 -9.24 -3.81
N GLU A 55 1.06 -9.39 -5.10
CA GLU A 55 2.01 -10.36 -5.62
C GLU A 55 3.32 -9.66 -5.98
N GLY A 56 4.44 -10.32 -5.71
CA GLY A 56 5.74 -9.77 -6.05
C GLY A 56 6.81 -10.85 -6.05
N ALA A 57 7.96 -10.56 -6.67
CA ALA A 57 9.06 -11.50 -6.76
C ALA A 57 9.72 -11.72 -5.39
N ASP A 58 9.91 -10.65 -4.65
CA ASP A 58 10.51 -10.66 -3.32
C ASP A 58 10.12 -9.39 -2.56
N LYS A 59 10.50 -9.36 -1.28
CA LYS A 59 10.16 -8.24 -0.40
C LYS A 59 10.72 -6.91 -0.90
N LEU A 60 11.97 -6.90 -1.36
CA LEU A 60 12.61 -5.67 -1.83
C LEU A 60 11.90 -5.10 -3.07
N SER A 61 11.48 -5.96 -3.99
CA SER A 61 10.73 -5.53 -5.18
C SER A 61 9.41 -4.88 -4.79
N VAL A 62 8.71 -5.45 -3.80
CA VAL A 62 7.44 -4.90 -3.29
C VAL A 62 7.68 -3.56 -2.61
N GLU A 63 8.72 -3.47 -1.76
CA GLU A 63 9.07 -2.21 -1.10
C GLU A 63 9.37 -1.10 -2.11
N ARG A 64 10.14 -1.43 -3.15
CA ARG A 64 10.49 -0.47 -4.21
C ARG A 64 9.26 -0.02 -4.99
N LEU A 65 8.36 -0.95 -5.29
CA LEU A 65 7.12 -0.62 -6.00
C LEU A 65 6.28 0.37 -5.19
N PHE A 66 6.10 0.10 -3.90
CA PHE A 66 5.23 0.93 -3.05
C PHE A 66 5.86 2.27 -2.68
N ALA A 67 7.18 2.44 -2.86
CA ALA A 67 7.82 3.75 -2.75
C ALA A 67 7.34 4.73 -3.84
N HIS A 68 6.71 4.24 -4.90
CA HIS A 68 6.17 5.06 -5.98
C HIS A 68 4.70 5.44 -5.81
N ASP A 69 4.04 4.95 -4.74
CA ASP A 69 2.69 5.40 -4.42
C ASP A 69 2.68 6.92 -4.25
N PRO A 70 1.75 7.65 -4.88
CA PRO A 70 1.64 9.11 -4.66
C PRO A 70 1.61 9.53 -3.20
N PHE A 71 1.03 8.71 -2.31
CA PHE A 71 1.09 8.97 -0.87
C PHE A 71 2.52 8.90 -0.34
N ALA A 72 3.30 7.92 -0.79
CA ALA A 72 4.70 7.76 -0.36
C ALA A 72 5.56 8.89 -0.90
N LEU A 73 5.38 9.25 -2.16
CA LEU A 73 6.14 10.34 -2.78
C LEU A 73 5.89 11.69 -2.11
N ALA A 74 4.69 11.89 -1.57
CA ALA A 74 4.31 13.12 -0.86
C ALA A 74 4.57 13.05 0.64
N HIS A 75 5.24 11.99 1.13
CA HIS A 75 5.56 11.78 2.56
C HIS A 75 4.33 11.78 3.46
N LEU A 76 3.26 11.11 3.02
CA LEU A 76 1.97 11.07 3.71
C LEU A 76 1.74 9.76 4.47
N ILE A 77 2.72 8.87 4.50
CA ILE A 77 2.64 7.58 5.18
C ILE A 77 3.68 7.58 6.29
N GLU A 78 3.24 7.33 7.53
CA GLU A 78 4.16 7.30 8.68
C GLU A 78 5.07 6.08 8.62
N ARG A 79 4.50 4.92 8.29
CA ARG A 79 5.26 3.66 8.25
C ARG A 79 4.69 2.75 7.18
N VAL A 80 5.58 2.07 6.46
CA VAL A 80 5.25 1.02 5.51
C VAL A 80 5.89 -0.27 6.01
N HIS A 81 5.09 -1.31 6.19
CA HIS A 81 5.57 -2.63 6.60
C HIS A 81 5.22 -3.63 5.52
N VAL A 82 6.20 -4.44 5.10
CA VAL A 82 6.00 -5.46 4.07
C VAL A 82 6.44 -6.80 4.65
N GLU A 83 5.55 -7.79 4.59
CA GLU A 83 5.83 -9.15 5.03
C GLU A 83 5.37 -10.13 3.97
N GLU A 84 6.13 -11.19 3.77
CA GLU A 84 5.70 -12.29 2.92
C GLU A 84 4.63 -13.09 3.66
N TRP A 85 3.54 -13.38 2.97
CA TRP A 85 2.44 -14.17 3.52
C TRP A 85 2.60 -15.62 3.07
N VAL A 86 3.00 -16.49 4.00
CA VAL A 86 3.18 -17.91 3.74
C VAL A 86 1.98 -18.66 4.27
N ALA A 87 1.24 -19.34 3.38
CA ALA A 87 0.06 -20.12 3.73
C ALA A 87 0.46 -21.48 4.33
N GLY A 88 -0.41 -22.03 5.17
CA GLY A 88 -0.35 -23.46 5.52
C GLY A 88 0.55 -23.85 6.68
N THR A 89 0.89 -22.96 7.56
CA THR A 89 1.61 -23.33 8.79
C THR A 89 0.66 -23.64 9.92
#